data_7aa667a656a43b1e5ea3fd63e71738b3
#
_entry.id   7aa667a656a43b1e5ea3fd63e71738b3
#
_cell.length_a   1.000
_cell.length_b   1.000
_cell.length_c   1.000
_cell.angle_alpha   90.00
_cell.angle_beta   90.00
_cell.angle_gamma   90.00
#
_symmetry.space_group_name_H-M   'P 1'
#
loop_
_entity.id
_entity.type
_entity.pdbx_description
1 polymer ?
#
loop_
_entity_poly.entity_id
_entity_poly.type
_entity_poly.pdbx_seq_one_letter_code
_entity_poly.pdbx_strand_id
1 'polypeptide(L)'
;FSGSVMDNPYILITDKKITNIKDILPLIENIVQQGKKLLIIAEDVEGEALATLVVNKLRGTFECAAVKAPGFGDRRKDMLEDIAVLTGATVISSEVGYELKDVTLEQLGTAGTIKATKDNTVIVNGGGDKQLIDNRISLIRKTIENADNDFDKEKAQERLAKLSGGVAVINVGAATETELKERKLRIEDALNATKAAVEEGIIAGGGTAFVNAIPAVVNEANKLSGDEKTGANIIVRALEEPLRQIAENSGFEGSVVVSKIKGSEEGVGFNAANEQYGDMMDEGIVDPA
;
A
#
# COMPACT_ATOMS: atom_id res chain seq x y z
N PHE A 1 -16.44 1.98 4.72
CA PHE A 1 -16.02 1.03 5.78
C PHE A 1 -14.57 1.32 6.14
N SER A 2 -14.30 1.93 7.27
CA SER A 2 -12.95 2.17 7.75
C SER A 2 -12.40 0.88 8.38
N GLY A 3 -11.52 0.17 7.65
CA GLY A 3 -10.71 -0.92 8.16
C GLY A 3 -11.46 -2.15 8.69
N SER A 4 -11.68 -3.17 7.86
CA SER A 4 -12.20 -4.48 8.29
C SER A 4 -11.09 -5.52 8.19
N VAL A 5 -10.85 -6.26 9.27
CA VAL A 5 -9.96 -7.43 9.28
C VAL A 5 -10.84 -8.66 9.47
N MET A 6 -10.76 -9.61 8.55
CA MET A 6 -11.57 -10.82 8.55
C MET A 6 -10.67 -12.05 8.47
N ASP A 7 -10.83 -12.97 9.42
CA ASP A 7 -10.14 -14.25 9.42
C ASP A 7 -11.05 -15.33 8.83
N ASN A 8 -10.46 -16.16 7.97
CA ASN A 8 -11.13 -17.25 7.25
C ASN A 8 -12.45 -16.88 6.57
N PRO A 9 -12.51 -15.74 5.82
CA PRO A 9 -13.73 -15.33 5.15
C PRO A 9 -13.98 -16.13 3.87
N TYR A 10 -15.25 -16.15 3.43
CA TYR A 10 -15.60 -16.40 2.05
C TYR A 10 -15.42 -15.14 1.20
N ILE A 11 -15.19 -15.31 -0.09
CA ILE A 11 -14.97 -14.23 -1.05
C ILE A 11 -15.92 -14.43 -2.23
N LEU A 12 -16.84 -13.49 -2.44
CA LEU A 12 -17.68 -13.39 -3.63
C LEU A 12 -17.02 -12.42 -4.61
N ILE A 13 -16.82 -12.85 -5.84
CA ILE A 13 -16.23 -12.03 -6.92
C ILE A 13 -17.22 -11.90 -8.06
N THR A 14 -17.55 -10.67 -8.44
CA THR A 14 -18.46 -10.40 -9.56
C THR A 14 -18.08 -9.11 -10.30
N ASP A 15 -18.31 -9.08 -11.59
CA ASP A 15 -18.22 -7.89 -12.43
C ASP A 15 -19.51 -7.05 -12.44
N LYS A 16 -20.57 -7.55 -11.75
CA LYS A 16 -21.87 -6.89 -11.67
C LYS A 16 -21.94 -5.89 -10.52
N LYS A 17 -22.90 -4.98 -10.61
CA LYS A 17 -23.36 -4.18 -9.47
C LYS A 17 -24.37 -4.99 -8.65
N ILE A 18 -24.31 -4.85 -7.33
CA ILE A 18 -25.25 -5.43 -6.39
C ILE A 18 -26.08 -4.31 -5.80
N THR A 19 -27.34 -4.18 -6.26
CA THR A 19 -28.28 -3.12 -5.83
C THR A 19 -29.39 -3.67 -4.97
N ASN A 20 -29.80 -4.92 -5.22
CA ASN A 20 -30.87 -5.59 -4.51
C ASN A 20 -30.32 -6.73 -3.66
N ILE A 21 -30.63 -6.71 -2.36
CA ILE A 21 -30.16 -7.75 -1.43
C ILE A 21 -30.72 -9.14 -1.78
N LYS A 22 -31.89 -9.22 -2.41
CA LYS A 22 -32.54 -10.49 -2.81
C LYS A 22 -31.67 -11.32 -3.76
N ASP A 23 -30.81 -10.66 -4.54
CA ASP A 23 -29.93 -11.34 -5.49
C ASP A 23 -28.85 -12.18 -4.80
N ILE A 24 -28.48 -11.86 -3.56
CA ILE A 24 -27.46 -12.55 -2.77
C ILE A 24 -27.98 -13.09 -1.44
N LEU A 25 -29.28 -12.91 -1.14
CA LEU A 25 -29.84 -13.30 0.14
C LEU A 25 -29.69 -14.78 0.47
N PRO A 26 -29.99 -15.72 -0.46
CA PRO A 26 -29.82 -17.16 -0.20
C PRO A 26 -28.36 -17.52 0.13
N LEU A 27 -27.42 -16.86 -0.54
CA LEU A 27 -26.00 -17.04 -0.28
C LEU A 27 -25.60 -16.55 1.12
N ILE A 28 -26.06 -15.36 1.49
CA ILE A 28 -25.81 -14.76 2.82
C ILE A 28 -26.36 -15.66 3.93
N GLU A 29 -27.59 -16.17 3.78
CA GLU A 29 -28.21 -17.06 4.76
C GLU A 29 -27.38 -18.32 4.99
N ASN A 30 -26.87 -18.95 3.94
CA ASN A 30 -25.98 -20.10 4.03
C ASN A 30 -24.65 -19.77 4.73
N ILE A 31 -24.06 -18.61 4.46
CA ILE A 31 -22.80 -18.16 5.07
C ILE A 31 -23.01 -17.89 6.57
N VAL A 32 -24.11 -17.20 6.93
CA VAL A 32 -24.48 -16.91 8.32
C VAL A 32 -24.71 -18.20 9.13
N GLN A 33 -25.39 -19.19 8.56
CA GLN A 33 -25.59 -20.50 9.20
C GLN A 33 -24.28 -21.20 9.52
N GLN A 34 -23.23 -20.97 8.73
CA GLN A 34 -21.89 -21.51 8.98
C GLN A 34 -21.04 -20.64 9.91
N GLY A 35 -21.56 -19.52 10.39
CA GLY A 35 -20.80 -18.57 11.22
C GLY A 35 -19.58 -17.95 10.50
N LYS A 36 -19.61 -17.91 9.17
CA LYS A 36 -18.52 -17.40 8.35
C LYS A 36 -18.72 -15.91 8.02
N LYS A 37 -17.64 -15.28 7.65
CA LYS A 37 -17.57 -13.88 7.20
C LYS A 37 -17.56 -13.82 5.68
N LEU A 38 -17.94 -12.68 5.08
CA LEU A 38 -17.95 -12.51 3.63
C LEU A 38 -17.25 -11.22 3.20
N LEU A 39 -16.29 -11.36 2.28
CA LEU A 39 -15.83 -10.26 1.45
C LEU A 39 -16.58 -10.29 0.12
N ILE A 40 -17.14 -9.17 -0.30
CA ILE A 40 -17.76 -8.98 -1.62
C ILE A 40 -16.82 -8.10 -2.45
N ILE A 41 -16.38 -8.60 -3.60
CA ILE A 41 -15.65 -7.83 -4.62
C ILE A 41 -16.60 -7.70 -5.81
N ALA A 42 -17.14 -6.50 -6.02
CA ALA A 42 -18.15 -6.23 -7.05
C ALA A 42 -17.83 -4.93 -7.78
N GLU A 43 -18.44 -4.71 -8.95
CA GLU A 43 -18.33 -3.39 -9.61
C GLU A 43 -18.77 -2.27 -8.68
N ASP A 44 -19.90 -2.45 -8.02
CA ASP A 44 -20.37 -1.61 -6.91
C ASP A 44 -21.36 -2.37 -6.04
N VAL A 45 -21.52 -1.93 -4.80
CA VAL A 45 -22.60 -2.36 -3.90
C VAL A 45 -23.32 -1.12 -3.41
N GLU A 46 -24.56 -0.95 -3.81
CA GLU A 46 -25.31 0.27 -3.58
C GLU A 46 -26.80 0.01 -3.23
N GLY A 47 -27.54 1.06 -2.96
CA GLY A 47 -28.98 0.99 -2.73
C GLY A 47 -29.40 0.13 -1.53
N GLU A 48 -30.43 -0.69 -1.72
CA GLU A 48 -30.99 -1.57 -0.68
C GLU A 48 -30.00 -2.60 -0.19
N ALA A 49 -29.17 -3.15 -1.10
CA ALA A 49 -28.16 -4.14 -0.73
C ALA A 49 -27.14 -3.58 0.25
N LEU A 50 -26.59 -2.39 -0.03
CA LEU A 50 -25.64 -1.73 0.85
C LEU A 50 -26.24 -1.42 2.22
N ALA A 51 -27.45 -0.84 2.24
CA ALA A 51 -28.12 -0.49 3.48
C ALA A 51 -28.35 -1.72 4.37
N THR A 52 -28.80 -2.83 3.78
CA THR A 52 -29.07 -4.08 4.50
C THR A 52 -27.77 -4.69 5.05
N LEU A 53 -26.69 -4.72 4.28
CA LEU A 53 -25.39 -5.23 4.73
C LEU A 53 -24.84 -4.38 5.89
N VAL A 54 -24.93 -3.05 5.80
CA VAL A 54 -24.49 -2.13 6.86
C VAL A 54 -25.26 -2.36 8.16
N VAL A 55 -26.60 -2.45 8.08
CA VAL A 55 -27.45 -2.68 9.28
C VAL A 55 -27.10 -4.01 9.95
N ASN A 56 -26.94 -5.09 9.18
CA ASN A 56 -26.58 -6.41 9.73
C ASN A 56 -25.19 -6.41 10.37
N LYS A 57 -24.22 -5.74 9.76
CA LYS A 57 -22.89 -5.56 10.34
C LYS A 57 -22.91 -4.78 11.65
N LEU A 58 -23.66 -3.67 11.70
CA LEU A 58 -23.80 -2.86 12.92
C LEU A 58 -24.49 -3.61 14.06
N ARG A 59 -25.43 -4.50 13.74
CA ARG A 59 -26.10 -5.37 14.70
C ARG A 59 -25.25 -6.57 15.14
N GLY A 60 -24.10 -6.80 14.49
CA GLY A 60 -23.25 -7.97 14.76
C GLY A 60 -23.84 -9.30 14.29
N THR A 61 -24.91 -9.27 13.48
CA THR A 61 -25.57 -10.49 12.97
C THR A 61 -24.83 -11.11 11.79
N PHE A 62 -24.12 -10.28 11.02
CA PHE A 62 -23.32 -10.74 9.87
C PHE A 62 -22.09 -9.86 9.67
N GLU A 63 -20.92 -10.48 9.72
CA GLU A 63 -19.66 -9.78 9.45
C GLU A 63 -19.33 -9.85 7.96
N CYS A 64 -19.43 -8.70 7.31
CA CYS A 64 -19.14 -8.55 5.89
C CYS A 64 -18.38 -7.26 5.58
N ALA A 65 -17.68 -7.26 4.45
CA ALA A 65 -17.13 -6.09 3.82
C ALA A 65 -17.40 -6.15 2.31
N ALA A 66 -17.58 -4.99 1.70
CA ALA A 66 -17.70 -4.84 0.27
C ALA A 66 -16.62 -3.89 -0.25
N VAL A 67 -15.96 -4.28 -1.31
CA VAL A 67 -14.93 -3.49 -1.99
C VAL A 67 -15.22 -3.43 -3.49
N LYS A 68 -14.84 -2.33 -4.12
CA LYS A 68 -15.00 -2.19 -5.56
C LYS A 68 -14.00 -3.05 -6.30
N ALA A 69 -14.44 -3.68 -7.38
CA ALA A 69 -13.60 -4.40 -8.31
C ALA A 69 -12.50 -3.48 -8.87
N PRO A 70 -11.25 -3.91 -8.89
CA PRO A 70 -10.15 -3.09 -9.38
C PRO A 70 -10.22 -2.93 -10.90
N GLY A 71 -9.72 -1.79 -11.41
CA GLY A 71 -9.64 -1.52 -12.84
C GLY A 71 -10.98 -1.22 -13.52
N PHE A 72 -10.95 -1.12 -14.84
CA PHE A 72 -12.09 -0.80 -15.69
C PHE A 72 -12.06 -1.65 -16.98
N GLY A 73 -13.23 -1.91 -17.57
CA GLY A 73 -13.35 -2.65 -18.84
C GLY A 73 -12.69 -4.04 -18.77
N ASP A 74 -12.01 -4.43 -19.84
CA ASP A 74 -11.37 -5.76 -19.95
C ASP A 74 -10.26 -5.97 -18.90
N ARG A 75 -9.57 -4.91 -18.47
CA ARG A 75 -8.60 -5.00 -17.39
C ARG A 75 -9.23 -5.40 -16.05
N ARG A 76 -10.47 -4.94 -15.79
CA ARG A 76 -11.21 -5.37 -14.59
C ARG A 76 -11.45 -6.87 -14.62
N LYS A 77 -11.84 -7.42 -15.78
CA LYS A 77 -12.05 -8.86 -15.93
C LYS A 77 -10.78 -9.64 -15.62
N ASP A 78 -9.68 -9.23 -16.22
CA ASP A 78 -8.38 -9.85 -15.98
C ASP A 78 -7.96 -9.82 -14.50
N MET A 79 -8.16 -8.68 -13.83
CA MET A 79 -7.81 -8.53 -12.40
C MET A 79 -8.75 -9.37 -11.51
N LEU A 80 -10.04 -9.44 -11.83
CA LEU A 80 -10.98 -10.31 -11.12
C LEU A 80 -10.62 -11.79 -11.27
N GLU A 81 -10.22 -12.21 -12.47
CA GLU A 81 -9.73 -13.57 -12.71
C GLU A 81 -8.43 -13.88 -11.93
N ASP A 82 -7.50 -12.91 -11.85
CA ASP A 82 -6.28 -13.06 -11.05
C ASP A 82 -6.62 -13.30 -9.58
N ILE A 83 -7.57 -12.51 -9.03
CA ILE A 83 -8.04 -12.67 -7.64
C ILE A 83 -8.79 -14.00 -7.46
N ALA A 84 -9.60 -14.39 -8.43
CA ALA A 84 -10.34 -15.64 -8.40
C ALA A 84 -9.42 -16.86 -8.35
N VAL A 85 -8.40 -16.90 -9.22
CA VAL A 85 -7.40 -17.97 -9.20
C VAL A 85 -6.63 -18.00 -7.87
N LEU A 86 -6.25 -16.84 -7.33
CA LEU A 86 -5.55 -16.74 -6.04
C LEU A 86 -6.38 -17.30 -4.87
N THR A 87 -7.68 -17.07 -4.89
CA THR A 87 -8.58 -17.40 -3.77
C THR A 87 -9.38 -18.68 -3.95
N GLY A 88 -9.32 -19.28 -5.14
CA GLY A 88 -10.13 -20.45 -5.50
C GLY A 88 -11.59 -20.10 -5.80
N ALA A 89 -11.90 -18.83 -6.11
CA ALA A 89 -13.23 -18.38 -6.47
C ALA A 89 -13.55 -18.61 -7.95
N THR A 90 -14.83 -18.49 -8.28
CA THR A 90 -15.32 -18.32 -9.64
C THR A 90 -15.80 -16.89 -9.82
N VAL A 91 -15.43 -16.21 -10.90
CA VAL A 91 -15.96 -14.89 -11.23
C VAL A 91 -17.41 -15.04 -11.70
N ILE A 92 -18.34 -14.39 -10.98
CA ILE A 92 -19.75 -14.40 -11.32
C ILE A 92 -20.02 -13.28 -12.32
N SER A 93 -20.15 -13.67 -13.60
CA SER A 93 -20.37 -12.76 -14.71
C SER A 93 -21.46 -13.30 -15.64
N SER A 94 -22.28 -12.38 -16.16
CA SER A 94 -23.31 -12.74 -17.16
C SER A 94 -22.69 -13.23 -18.49
N GLU A 95 -21.48 -12.81 -18.82
CA GLU A 95 -20.80 -13.23 -20.05
C GLU A 95 -20.49 -14.73 -20.06
N VAL A 96 -20.26 -15.31 -18.87
CA VAL A 96 -20.08 -16.76 -18.72
C VAL A 96 -21.33 -17.48 -18.23
N GLY A 97 -22.48 -16.79 -18.21
CA GLY A 97 -23.78 -17.38 -17.90
C GLY A 97 -24.08 -17.53 -16.41
N TYR A 98 -23.32 -16.90 -15.50
CA TYR A 98 -23.60 -16.93 -14.07
C TYR A 98 -24.48 -15.77 -13.62
N GLU A 99 -25.48 -16.09 -12.79
CA GLU A 99 -26.34 -15.10 -12.14
C GLU A 99 -26.10 -15.08 -10.63
N LEU A 100 -26.16 -13.89 -10.00
CA LEU A 100 -25.89 -13.72 -8.56
C LEU A 100 -26.84 -14.55 -7.69
N LYS A 101 -28.09 -14.71 -8.11
CA LYS A 101 -29.13 -15.46 -7.37
C LYS A 101 -28.87 -16.98 -7.31
N ASP A 102 -28.07 -17.50 -8.26
CA ASP A 102 -27.77 -18.92 -8.40
C ASP A 102 -26.39 -19.29 -7.84
N VAL A 103 -25.69 -18.35 -7.19
CA VAL A 103 -24.36 -18.56 -6.62
C VAL A 103 -24.41 -19.53 -5.44
N THR A 104 -23.52 -20.52 -5.47
CA THR A 104 -23.34 -21.51 -4.42
C THR A 104 -22.05 -21.26 -3.63
N LEU A 105 -21.92 -21.89 -2.47
CA LEU A 105 -20.71 -21.79 -1.65
C LEU A 105 -19.45 -22.31 -2.35
N GLU A 106 -19.58 -23.25 -3.28
CA GLU A 106 -18.49 -23.85 -4.05
C GLU A 106 -17.84 -22.85 -5.01
N GLN A 107 -18.57 -21.79 -5.39
CA GLN A 107 -18.08 -20.75 -6.28
C GLN A 107 -17.39 -19.61 -5.50
N LEU A 108 -17.45 -19.65 -4.17
CA LEU A 108 -16.78 -18.65 -3.33
C LEU A 108 -15.31 -18.99 -3.14
N GLY A 109 -14.49 -17.97 -3.18
CA GLY A 109 -13.10 -18.08 -2.75
C GLY A 109 -12.94 -18.08 -1.23
N THR A 110 -11.73 -18.41 -0.79
CA THR A 110 -11.34 -18.39 0.61
C THR A 110 -9.98 -17.73 0.78
N ALA A 111 -9.70 -17.24 1.97
CA ALA A 111 -8.38 -16.75 2.37
C ALA A 111 -8.16 -17.01 3.87
N GLY A 112 -6.91 -16.99 4.31
CA GLY A 112 -6.58 -17.04 5.73
C GLY A 112 -6.99 -15.75 6.43
N THR A 113 -6.57 -14.60 5.90
CA THR A 113 -6.92 -13.28 6.45
C THR A 113 -7.12 -12.28 5.33
N ILE A 114 -8.11 -11.41 5.48
CA ILE A 114 -8.31 -10.25 4.60
C ILE A 114 -8.30 -8.98 5.43
N LYS A 115 -7.52 -7.99 4.98
CA LYS A 115 -7.52 -6.64 5.54
C LYS A 115 -8.01 -5.67 4.45
N ALA A 116 -9.22 -5.16 4.61
CA ALA A 116 -9.79 -4.14 3.73
C ALA A 116 -9.74 -2.78 4.41
N THR A 117 -9.12 -1.80 3.75
CA THR A 117 -9.08 -0.39 4.16
C THR A 117 -9.84 0.46 3.14
N LYS A 118 -9.83 1.77 3.31
CA LYS A 118 -10.43 2.70 2.35
C LYS A 118 -9.77 2.60 0.97
N ASP A 119 -8.46 2.45 0.95
CA ASP A 119 -7.65 2.58 -0.26
C ASP A 119 -7.11 1.23 -0.76
N ASN A 120 -6.97 0.25 0.13
CA ASN A 120 -6.33 -1.03 -0.18
C ASN A 120 -7.07 -2.22 0.43
N THR A 121 -7.05 -3.32 -0.32
CA THR A 121 -7.48 -4.64 0.18
C THR A 121 -6.34 -5.63 0.03
N VAL A 122 -5.94 -6.24 1.14
CA VAL A 122 -4.87 -7.24 1.20
C VAL A 122 -5.48 -8.60 1.51
N ILE A 123 -5.21 -9.57 0.65
CA ILE A 123 -5.64 -10.97 0.78
C ILE A 123 -4.41 -11.81 1.10
N VAL A 124 -4.42 -12.47 2.24
CA VAL A 124 -3.31 -13.30 2.72
C VAL A 124 -3.72 -14.76 2.76
N ASN A 125 -2.88 -15.64 2.25
CA ASN A 125 -3.12 -17.07 2.17
C ASN A 125 -4.45 -17.40 1.44
N GLY A 126 -4.57 -16.96 0.20
CA GLY A 126 -5.68 -17.32 -0.67
C GLY A 126 -5.79 -18.83 -0.84
N GLY A 127 -7.05 -19.35 -0.86
CA GLY A 127 -7.33 -20.78 -0.94
C GLY A 127 -7.25 -21.37 -2.35
N GLY A 128 -6.65 -20.66 -3.32
CA GLY A 128 -6.52 -21.13 -4.70
C GLY A 128 -5.55 -22.30 -4.86
N ASP A 129 -5.77 -23.08 -5.92
CA ASP A 129 -4.89 -24.18 -6.29
C ASP A 129 -3.56 -23.64 -6.85
N LYS A 130 -2.45 -24.15 -6.31
CA LYS A 130 -1.10 -23.70 -6.69
C LYS A 130 -0.81 -23.89 -8.18
N GLN A 131 -1.25 -25.00 -8.78
CA GLN A 131 -1.04 -25.26 -10.19
C GLN A 131 -1.78 -24.25 -11.07
N LEU A 132 -3.01 -23.88 -10.69
CA LEU A 132 -3.78 -22.86 -11.40
C LEU A 132 -3.15 -21.48 -11.26
N ILE A 133 -2.62 -21.15 -10.10
CA ILE A 133 -1.88 -19.89 -9.86
C ILE A 133 -0.61 -19.85 -10.74
N ASP A 134 0.19 -20.92 -10.77
CA ASP A 134 1.40 -21.00 -11.58
C ASP A 134 1.08 -20.90 -13.09
N ASN A 135 0.00 -21.53 -13.55
CA ASN A 135 -0.48 -21.41 -14.92
C ASN A 135 -0.89 -19.97 -15.25
N ARG A 136 -1.60 -19.28 -14.35
CA ARG A 136 -2.00 -17.89 -14.52
C ARG A 136 -0.78 -16.95 -14.58
N ILE A 137 0.21 -17.14 -13.71
CA ILE A 137 1.48 -16.43 -13.74
C ILE A 137 2.18 -16.60 -15.08
N SER A 138 2.22 -17.84 -15.62
CA SER A 138 2.82 -18.13 -16.91
C SER A 138 2.09 -17.43 -18.06
N LEU A 139 0.77 -17.33 -17.98
CA LEU A 139 -0.04 -16.61 -18.96
C LEU A 139 0.26 -15.11 -18.93
N ILE A 140 0.32 -14.50 -17.74
CA ILE A 140 0.63 -13.08 -17.60
C ILE A 140 2.06 -12.76 -18.12
N ARG A 141 3.03 -13.63 -17.88
CA ARG A 141 4.38 -13.47 -18.46
C ARG A 141 4.37 -13.43 -19.97
N LYS A 142 3.60 -14.33 -20.63
CA LYS A 142 3.42 -14.30 -22.08
C LYS A 142 2.73 -13.01 -22.54
N THR A 143 1.78 -12.48 -21.78
CA THR A 143 1.16 -11.19 -22.09
C THR A 143 2.18 -10.06 -22.07
N ILE A 144 3.11 -10.07 -21.09
CA ILE A 144 4.20 -9.08 -21.00
C ILE A 144 5.15 -9.17 -22.21
N GLU A 145 5.50 -10.40 -22.63
CA GLU A 145 6.38 -10.64 -23.79
C GLU A 145 5.74 -10.17 -25.10
N ASN A 146 4.42 -10.30 -25.25
CA ASN A 146 3.67 -9.99 -26.45
C ASN A 146 2.97 -8.62 -26.40
N ALA A 147 3.25 -7.78 -25.41
CA ALA A 147 2.64 -6.47 -25.28
C ALA A 147 3.14 -5.51 -26.38
N ASP A 148 2.21 -4.89 -27.10
CA ASP A 148 2.51 -4.00 -28.25
C ASP A 148 2.99 -2.61 -27.80
N ASN A 149 2.80 -2.23 -26.54
CA ASN A 149 3.17 -0.94 -26.01
C ASN A 149 3.61 -1.02 -24.53
N ASP A 150 4.39 -0.02 -24.10
CA ASP A 150 4.97 0.03 -22.76
C ASP A 150 3.91 0.12 -21.66
N PHE A 151 2.77 0.76 -21.92
CA PHE A 151 1.69 0.90 -20.93
C PHE A 151 1.02 -0.44 -20.61
N ASP A 152 0.68 -1.24 -21.62
CA ASP A 152 0.10 -2.57 -21.41
C ASP A 152 1.10 -3.52 -20.77
N LYS A 153 2.38 -3.40 -21.14
CA LYS A 153 3.48 -4.12 -20.51
C LYS A 153 3.60 -3.80 -19.03
N GLU A 154 3.60 -2.52 -18.65
CA GLU A 154 3.65 -2.07 -17.26
C GLU A 154 2.45 -2.61 -16.47
N LYS A 155 1.24 -2.53 -17.01
CA LYS A 155 0.03 -3.03 -16.33
C LYS A 155 0.02 -4.55 -16.17
N ALA A 156 0.55 -5.29 -17.11
CA ALA A 156 0.73 -6.73 -16.97
C ALA A 156 1.82 -7.07 -15.94
N GLN A 157 2.90 -6.28 -15.84
CA GLN A 157 3.92 -6.42 -14.81
C GLN A 157 3.35 -6.16 -13.40
N GLU A 158 2.51 -5.13 -13.22
CA GLU A 158 1.81 -4.87 -11.95
C GLU A 158 0.94 -6.08 -11.52
N ARG A 159 0.20 -6.68 -12.44
CA ARG A 159 -0.60 -7.90 -12.18
C ARG A 159 0.29 -9.06 -11.77
N LEU A 160 1.38 -9.28 -12.50
CA LEU A 160 2.35 -10.34 -12.20
C LEU A 160 2.93 -10.16 -10.79
N ALA A 161 3.33 -8.95 -10.42
CA ALA A 161 3.87 -8.64 -9.11
C ALA A 161 2.88 -8.94 -7.98
N LYS A 162 1.60 -8.58 -8.16
CA LYS A 162 0.53 -8.87 -7.17
C LYS A 162 0.25 -10.35 -7.01
N LEU A 163 0.30 -11.13 -8.09
CA LEU A 163 -0.01 -12.57 -8.05
C LEU A 163 1.18 -13.41 -7.59
N SER A 164 2.40 -13.04 -7.99
CA SER A 164 3.64 -13.81 -7.72
C SER A 164 4.41 -13.32 -6.49
N GLY A 165 4.20 -12.07 -6.06
CA GLY A 165 5.05 -11.41 -5.07
C GLY A 165 4.82 -11.85 -3.62
N GLY A 166 3.73 -12.48 -3.31
CA GLY A 166 3.35 -12.81 -1.94
C GLY A 166 3.05 -11.58 -1.07
N VAL A 167 2.60 -11.81 0.15
CA VAL A 167 2.34 -10.77 1.16
C VAL A 167 3.14 -11.08 2.41
N ALA A 168 4.05 -10.18 2.79
CA ALA A 168 4.72 -10.26 4.07
C ALA A 168 3.84 -9.65 5.18
N VAL A 169 3.66 -10.38 6.27
CA VAL A 169 2.91 -9.90 7.43
C VAL A 169 3.86 -9.69 8.60
N ILE A 170 3.98 -8.45 9.05
CA ILE A 170 4.78 -8.09 10.23
C ILE A 170 3.82 -7.98 11.42
N ASN A 171 3.89 -8.94 12.33
CA ASN A 171 3.13 -8.90 13.57
C ASN A 171 3.84 -8.03 14.60
N VAL A 172 3.14 -7.01 15.09
CA VAL A 172 3.68 -6.04 16.06
C VAL A 172 2.97 -6.23 17.39
N GLY A 173 3.74 -6.42 18.45
CA GLY A 173 3.24 -6.53 19.83
C GLY A 173 3.95 -5.57 20.78
N ALA A 174 3.28 -5.19 21.86
CA ALA A 174 3.83 -4.42 22.96
C ALA A 174 3.09 -4.70 24.26
N ALA A 175 3.66 -4.26 25.40
CA ALA A 175 3.04 -4.47 26.70
C ALA A 175 1.83 -3.54 26.94
N THR A 176 1.79 -2.38 26.28
CA THR A 176 0.72 -1.39 26.39
C THR A 176 0.19 -0.97 25.03
N GLU A 177 -1.06 -0.45 24.99
CA GLU A 177 -1.69 0.03 23.75
C GLU A 177 -0.95 1.26 23.17
N THR A 178 -0.44 2.12 24.03
CA THR A 178 0.32 3.31 23.61
C THR A 178 1.63 2.91 22.95
N GLU A 179 2.38 1.99 23.56
CA GLU A 179 3.61 1.46 22.99
C GLU A 179 3.35 0.69 21.67
N LEU A 180 2.24 -0.05 21.61
CA LEU A 180 1.85 -0.74 20.39
C LEU A 180 1.59 0.22 19.23
N LYS A 181 0.87 1.32 19.49
CA LYS A 181 0.60 2.36 18.49
C LYS A 181 1.91 3.01 18.01
N GLU A 182 2.80 3.35 18.92
CA GLU A 182 4.10 3.96 18.59
C GLU A 182 4.95 3.02 17.72
N ARG A 183 5.10 1.76 18.11
CA ARG A 183 5.83 0.76 17.30
C ARG A 183 5.23 0.57 15.91
N LYS A 184 3.90 0.50 15.84
CA LYS A 184 3.20 0.36 14.56
C LYS A 184 3.47 1.55 13.64
N LEU A 185 3.35 2.79 14.15
CA LEU A 185 3.63 4.00 13.37
C LEU A 185 5.09 4.05 12.90
N ARG A 186 6.04 3.66 13.74
CA ARG A 186 7.47 3.60 13.39
C ARG A 186 7.74 2.58 12.28
N ILE A 187 7.08 1.42 12.31
CA ILE A 187 7.19 0.40 11.24
C ILE A 187 6.52 0.88 9.95
N GLU A 188 5.36 1.53 10.05
CA GLU A 188 4.67 2.11 8.89
C GLU A 188 5.52 3.20 8.22
N ASP A 189 6.18 4.05 9.00
CA ASP A 189 7.11 5.07 8.52
C ASP A 189 8.31 4.45 7.79
N ALA A 190 8.99 3.50 8.43
CA ALA A 190 10.10 2.77 7.84
C ALA A 190 9.71 2.04 6.54
N LEU A 191 8.50 1.46 6.49
CA LEU A 191 7.98 0.81 5.29
C LEU A 191 7.77 1.79 4.14
N ASN A 192 7.19 2.97 4.44
CA ASN A 192 6.94 4.00 3.43
C ASN A 192 8.25 4.58 2.90
N ALA A 193 9.21 4.87 3.79
CA ALA A 193 10.56 5.32 3.40
C ALA A 193 11.27 4.27 2.53
N THR A 194 11.18 2.97 2.91
CA THR A 194 11.78 1.89 2.12
C THR A 194 11.16 1.77 0.72
N LYS A 195 9.84 1.89 0.60
CA LYS A 195 9.17 1.87 -0.71
C LYS A 195 9.61 3.04 -1.58
N ALA A 196 9.61 4.26 -1.04
CA ALA A 196 10.09 5.43 -1.75
C ALA A 196 11.55 5.27 -2.20
N ALA A 197 12.41 4.74 -1.31
CA ALA A 197 13.82 4.48 -1.63
C ALA A 197 14.02 3.44 -2.75
N VAL A 198 13.16 2.43 -2.83
CA VAL A 198 13.19 1.44 -3.93
C VAL A 198 12.76 2.06 -5.26
N GLU A 199 11.80 2.98 -5.25
CA GLU A 199 11.27 3.63 -6.44
C GLU A 199 12.18 4.76 -6.95
N GLU A 200 12.68 5.63 -6.06
CA GLU A 200 13.37 6.88 -6.40
C GLU A 200 14.89 6.82 -6.16
N GLY A 201 15.39 5.81 -5.43
CA GLY A 201 16.77 5.73 -5.00
C GLY A 201 16.98 6.33 -3.62
N ILE A 202 18.27 6.41 -3.21
CA ILE A 202 18.67 6.89 -1.89
C ILE A 202 19.71 8.00 -1.98
N ILE A 203 19.69 8.88 -0.98
CA ILE A 203 20.65 9.97 -0.78
C ILE A 203 21.19 9.93 0.65
N ALA A 204 22.26 10.71 0.92
CA ALA A 204 22.80 10.88 2.26
C ALA A 204 21.71 11.44 3.20
N GLY A 205 21.39 10.69 4.24
CA GLY A 205 20.33 11.01 5.20
C GLY A 205 20.74 11.94 6.30
N GLY A 206 19.88 12.02 7.35
CA GLY A 206 20.14 12.84 8.52
C GLY A 206 20.17 14.35 8.23
N GLY A 207 19.51 14.80 7.17
CA GLY A 207 19.52 16.19 6.73
C GLY A 207 20.78 16.61 5.96
N THR A 208 21.72 15.70 5.73
CA THR A 208 23.01 15.97 5.09
C THR A 208 22.84 16.41 3.63
N ALA A 209 22.00 15.73 2.86
CA ALA A 209 21.72 16.07 1.46
C ALA A 209 21.20 17.50 1.29
N PHE A 210 20.36 17.98 2.22
CA PHE A 210 19.85 19.34 2.18
C PHE A 210 20.98 20.37 2.40
N VAL A 211 21.90 20.10 3.33
CA VAL A 211 23.06 20.97 3.58
C VAL A 211 23.99 20.96 2.37
N ASN A 212 24.22 19.80 1.75
CA ASN A 212 25.04 19.68 0.56
C ASN A 212 24.43 20.44 -0.67
N ALA A 213 23.12 20.61 -0.73
CA ALA A 213 22.44 21.38 -1.77
C ALA A 213 22.58 22.90 -1.61
N ILE A 214 22.95 23.42 -0.41
CA ILE A 214 23.01 24.85 -0.12
C ILE A 214 23.91 25.63 -1.12
N PRO A 215 25.14 25.16 -1.48
CA PRO A 215 25.97 25.92 -2.42
C PRO A 215 25.31 26.12 -3.79
N ALA A 216 24.59 25.12 -4.29
CA ALA A 216 23.84 25.22 -5.55
C ALA A 216 22.72 26.25 -5.47
N VAL A 217 21.94 26.23 -4.39
CA VAL A 217 20.85 27.20 -4.16
C VAL A 217 21.39 28.62 -3.96
N VAL A 218 22.49 28.79 -3.26
CA VAL A 218 23.16 30.11 -3.11
C VAL A 218 23.62 30.65 -4.46
N ASN A 219 24.16 29.79 -5.32
CA ASN A 219 24.60 30.19 -6.65
C ASN A 219 23.42 30.69 -7.49
N GLU A 220 22.28 30.04 -7.44
CA GLU A 220 21.06 30.51 -8.12
C GLU A 220 20.52 31.81 -7.47
N ALA A 221 20.47 31.89 -6.15
CA ALA A 221 20.03 33.07 -5.42
C ALA A 221 20.86 34.32 -5.75
N ASN A 222 22.14 34.18 -6.06
CA ASN A 222 23.01 35.28 -6.44
C ASN A 222 22.72 35.87 -7.84
N LYS A 223 21.98 35.14 -8.69
CA LYS A 223 21.50 35.62 -9.98
C LYS A 223 20.22 36.45 -9.88
N LEU A 224 19.56 36.41 -8.72
CA LEU A 224 18.28 37.06 -8.45
C LEU A 224 18.51 38.42 -7.74
N SER A 225 17.46 39.26 -7.74
CA SER A 225 17.44 40.58 -7.07
C SER A 225 16.12 40.82 -6.35
N GLY A 226 16.09 41.82 -5.44
CA GLY A 226 14.87 42.19 -4.72
C GLY A 226 14.22 41.06 -3.95
N ASP A 227 12.91 40.97 -4.03
CA ASP A 227 12.11 40.02 -3.27
C ASP A 227 12.37 38.55 -3.69
N GLU A 228 12.70 38.30 -4.94
CA GLU A 228 13.07 36.99 -5.43
C GLU A 228 14.34 36.47 -4.74
N LYS A 229 15.36 37.32 -4.59
CA LYS A 229 16.58 36.99 -3.85
C LYS A 229 16.28 36.71 -2.38
N THR A 230 15.40 37.51 -1.77
CA THR A 230 14.98 37.32 -0.39
C THR A 230 14.30 35.98 -0.22
N GLY A 231 13.38 35.60 -1.13
CA GLY A 231 12.73 34.30 -1.14
C GLY A 231 13.73 33.14 -1.25
N ALA A 232 14.70 33.25 -2.17
CA ALA A 232 15.74 32.23 -2.32
C ALA A 232 16.62 32.09 -1.06
N ASN A 233 16.94 33.17 -0.38
CA ASN A 233 17.69 33.14 0.87
C ASN A 233 16.91 32.49 2.02
N ILE A 234 15.58 32.57 2.03
CA ILE A 234 14.73 31.83 2.98
C ILE A 234 14.90 30.34 2.77
N ILE A 235 14.93 29.87 1.50
CA ILE A 235 15.16 28.45 1.18
C ILE A 235 16.55 28.02 1.69
N VAL A 236 17.60 28.81 1.41
CA VAL A 236 18.95 28.52 1.90
C VAL A 236 18.95 28.29 3.41
N ARG A 237 18.24 29.14 4.16
CA ARG A 237 18.15 29.00 5.61
C ARG A 237 17.36 27.77 6.02
N ALA A 238 16.26 27.48 5.34
CA ALA A 238 15.40 26.33 5.62
C ALA A 238 16.10 24.98 5.42
N LEU A 239 17.01 24.89 4.45
CA LEU A 239 17.79 23.67 4.19
C LEU A 239 18.72 23.23 5.34
N GLU A 240 19.01 24.12 6.29
CA GLU A 240 19.78 23.78 7.47
C GLU A 240 18.94 23.10 8.57
N GLU A 241 17.66 23.38 8.61
CA GLU A 241 16.79 23.06 9.75
C GLU A 241 16.62 21.55 10.01
N PRO A 242 16.52 20.65 9.02
CA PRO A 242 16.45 19.22 9.28
C PRO A 242 17.64 18.69 10.08
N LEU A 243 18.87 19.00 9.66
CA LEU A 243 20.08 18.61 10.36
C LEU A 243 20.19 19.28 11.75
N ARG A 244 19.86 20.57 11.83
CA ARG A 244 19.82 21.33 13.08
C ARG A 244 18.92 20.67 14.11
N GLN A 245 17.70 20.35 13.71
CA GLN A 245 16.73 19.75 14.62
C GLN A 245 17.12 18.34 15.07
N ILE A 246 17.73 17.53 14.20
CA ILE A 246 18.27 16.22 14.56
C ILE A 246 19.36 16.36 15.62
N ALA A 247 20.28 17.30 15.43
CA ALA A 247 21.36 17.58 16.40
C ALA A 247 20.79 18.04 17.74
N GLU A 248 19.85 18.97 17.75
CA GLU A 248 19.19 19.48 18.97
C GLU A 248 18.42 18.41 19.72
N ASN A 249 17.70 17.53 18.99
CA ASN A 249 16.97 16.39 19.57
C ASN A 249 17.92 15.38 20.25
N SER A 250 19.18 15.31 19.82
CA SER A 250 20.21 14.47 20.42
C SER A 250 21.05 15.20 21.50
N GLY A 251 20.69 16.45 21.84
CA GLY A 251 21.34 17.22 22.92
C GLY A 251 22.55 18.04 22.47
N PHE A 252 22.79 18.18 21.16
CA PHE A 252 23.89 18.96 20.61
C PHE A 252 23.42 20.34 20.16
N GLU A 253 24.37 21.29 20.13
CA GLU A 253 24.10 22.61 19.57
C GLU A 253 24.02 22.54 18.05
N GLY A 254 22.80 22.65 17.51
CA GLY A 254 22.51 22.45 16.11
C GLY A 254 23.29 23.38 15.18
N SER A 255 23.55 24.63 15.59
CA SER A 255 24.34 25.58 14.79
C SER A 255 25.80 25.17 14.65
N VAL A 256 26.37 24.51 15.64
CA VAL A 256 27.76 24.00 15.61
C VAL A 256 27.84 22.82 14.62
N VAL A 257 26.89 21.89 14.74
CA VAL A 257 26.84 20.72 13.87
C VAL A 257 26.66 21.14 12.39
N VAL A 258 25.69 22.01 12.10
CA VAL A 258 25.46 22.54 10.75
C VAL A 258 26.69 23.24 10.19
N SER A 259 27.36 24.08 10.99
CA SER A 259 28.58 24.78 10.58
C SER A 259 29.71 23.80 10.22
N LYS A 260 29.87 22.72 10.99
CA LYS A 260 30.86 21.69 10.73
C LYS A 260 30.57 20.93 9.44
N ILE A 261 29.34 20.52 9.21
CA ILE A 261 28.95 19.78 7.99
C ILE A 261 29.12 20.66 6.74
N LYS A 262 28.78 21.94 6.79
CA LYS A 262 29.04 22.90 5.68
C LYS A 262 30.50 23.00 5.28
N GLY A 263 31.42 22.72 6.20
CA GLY A 263 32.87 22.72 5.93
C GLY A 263 33.45 21.36 5.64
N SER A 264 32.64 20.30 5.61
CA SER A 264 33.04 18.92 5.35
C SER A 264 32.92 18.54 3.87
N GLU A 265 33.42 17.39 3.50
CA GLU A 265 33.25 16.81 2.17
C GLU A 265 31.77 16.43 1.94
N GLU A 266 31.35 16.36 0.68
CA GLU A 266 29.99 15.95 0.31
C GLU A 266 29.72 14.52 0.81
N GLY A 267 28.53 14.30 1.38
CA GLY A 267 28.13 13.01 1.97
C GLY A 267 28.47 12.86 3.45
N VAL A 268 29.39 13.67 3.97
CA VAL A 268 29.71 13.67 5.42
C VAL A 268 28.62 14.35 6.20
N GLY A 269 28.04 13.62 7.16
CA GLY A 269 26.97 14.09 8.04
C GLY A 269 27.26 13.84 9.50
N PHE A 270 26.21 14.00 10.34
CA PHE A 270 26.26 13.77 11.77
C PHE A 270 25.37 12.57 12.16
N ASN A 271 26.01 11.52 12.66
CA ASN A 271 25.32 10.37 13.22
C ASN A 271 24.95 10.64 14.69
N ALA A 272 23.68 10.98 14.92
CA ALA A 272 23.17 11.32 16.25
C ALA A 272 23.15 10.13 17.23
N ALA A 273 23.22 8.88 16.74
CA ALA A 273 23.19 7.69 17.59
C ALA A 273 24.55 7.42 18.27
N ASN A 274 25.66 7.69 17.58
CA ASN A 274 27.02 7.48 18.09
C ASN A 274 27.80 8.78 18.29
N GLU A 275 27.20 9.95 18.00
CA GLU A 275 27.75 11.28 18.15
C GLU A 275 28.99 11.55 17.29
N GLN A 276 29.10 10.82 16.17
CA GLN A 276 30.26 10.90 15.27
C GLN A 276 29.88 11.57 13.93
N TYR A 277 30.92 12.04 13.26
CA TYR A 277 30.83 12.58 11.91
C TYR A 277 31.44 11.57 10.93
N GLY A 278 30.71 11.22 9.87
CA GLY A 278 31.14 10.23 8.90
C GLY A 278 30.37 10.31 7.61
N ASP A 279 30.73 9.49 6.64
CA ASP A 279 29.96 9.35 5.40
C ASP A 279 28.62 8.66 5.70
N MET A 280 27.52 9.34 5.40
CA MET A 280 26.18 8.87 5.73
C MET A 280 25.79 7.63 4.91
N MET A 281 26.26 7.52 3.69
CA MET A 281 25.99 6.33 2.85
C MET A 281 26.71 5.10 3.40
N ASP A 282 27.97 5.24 3.80
CA ASP A 282 28.76 4.15 4.39
C ASP A 282 28.23 3.70 5.75
N GLU A 283 27.70 4.64 6.54
CA GLU A 283 27.08 4.36 7.83
C GLU A 283 25.65 3.84 7.73
N GLY A 284 25.08 3.77 6.51
CA GLY A 284 23.71 3.31 6.27
C GLY A 284 22.63 4.29 6.75
N ILE A 285 23.00 5.57 6.94
CA ILE A 285 22.06 6.66 7.27
C ILE A 285 21.64 7.30 5.95
N VAL A 286 20.50 6.83 5.42
CA VAL A 286 20.03 7.19 4.09
C VAL A 286 18.57 7.63 4.14
N ASP A 287 18.21 8.53 3.24
CA ASP A 287 16.84 8.98 3.00
C ASP A 287 16.42 8.64 1.56
N PRO A 288 15.13 8.48 1.25
CA PRO A 288 14.63 8.43 -0.14
C PRO A 288 15.01 9.72 -0.88
N ALA A 289 15.32 9.60 -2.16
CA ALA A 289 15.70 10.72 -3.01
C ALA A 289 14.51 11.63 -3.38
#